data_1589f8509880b4ba29a82fc812158cb7
#
_entry.id   1589f8509880b4ba29a82fc812158cb7
#
_cell.length_a   1.000
_cell.length_b   1.000
_cell.length_c   1.000
_cell.angle_alpha   90.00
_cell.angle_beta   90.00
_cell.angle_gamma   90.00
#
_symmetry.space_group_name_H-M   'P 1'
#
loop_
_entity.id
_entity.type
_entity.pdbx_description
1 polymer ?
#
loop_
_entity_poly.entity_id
_entity_poly.type
_entity_poly.pdbx_seq_one_letter_code
_entity_poly.pdbx_strand_id
1 'polypeptide(L)'
;MVSEVRKADASIVDVLIETMNKDKSLNVRLAAIDALVQYGNDEEVRSALIKTIPRQSSPLVLVTLADALVQIQAKEAATEFQKMMDNKNVDPSIKSKLKSTIQTLKEI
;
A
#
# COMPACT_ATOMS: atom_id res chain seq x y z
N MET A 1 -7.24 -22.64 -17.15
CA MET A 1 -8.47 -21.94 -16.72
C MET A 1 -8.18 -20.48 -16.51
N VAL A 2 -9.07 -19.65 -16.99
CA VAL A 2 -8.88 -18.21 -16.89
C VAL A 2 -8.79 -17.76 -15.45
N SER A 3 -9.60 -18.36 -14.57
CA SER A 3 -9.61 -17.99 -13.15
C SER A 3 -8.29 -18.25 -12.47
N GLU A 4 -7.51 -19.19 -12.98
CA GLU A 4 -6.21 -19.52 -12.38
C GLU A 4 -5.16 -18.47 -12.69
N VAL A 5 -5.31 -17.78 -13.81
CA VAL A 5 -4.36 -16.74 -14.20
C VAL A 5 -4.39 -15.58 -13.21
N ARG A 6 -5.55 -15.36 -12.59
CA ARG A 6 -5.72 -14.25 -11.67
C ARG A 6 -5.35 -14.60 -10.24
N LYS A 7 -5.11 -15.88 -9.99
CA LYS A 7 -4.75 -16.31 -8.64
C LYS A 7 -3.31 -15.91 -8.40
N ALA A 8 -3.08 -15.25 -7.27
CA ALA A 8 -1.73 -14.87 -6.90
C ALA A 8 -0.91 -16.13 -6.67
N ASP A 9 0.23 -16.21 -7.36
CA ASP A 9 1.22 -17.23 -7.04
C ASP A 9 1.91 -16.78 -5.76
N ALA A 10 1.88 -17.64 -4.73
CA ALA A 10 2.43 -17.28 -3.44
C ALA A 10 3.89 -16.87 -3.50
N SER A 11 4.70 -17.52 -4.35
CA SER A 11 6.10 -17.18 -4.45
C SER A 11 6.31 -15.81 -5.13
N ILE A 12 5.48 -15.49 -6.11
CA ILE A 12 5.54 -14.17 -6.76
C ILE A 12 5.12 -13.09 -5.78
N VAL A 13 4.05 -13.33 -5.03
CA VAL A 13 3.56 -12.38 -4.05
C VAL A 13 4.63 -12.12 -2.98
N ASP A 14 5.25 -13.18 -2.48
CA ASP A 14 6.30 -13.05 -1.47
C ASP A 14 7.48 -12.23 -1.97
N VAL A 15 7.90 -12.45 -3.22
CA VAL A 15 8.99 -11.67 -3.81
C VAL A 15 8.60 -10.21 -3.93
N LEU A 16 7.38 -9.93 -4.37
CA LEU A 16 6.92 -8.55 -4.52
C LEU A 16 6.84 -7.84 -3.17
N ILE A 17 6.36 -8.53 -2.14
CA ILE A 17 6.28 -7.97 -0.80
C ILE A 17 7.68 -7.64 -0.28
N GLU A 18 8.62 -8.55 -0.45
CA GLU A 18 9.98 -8.31 -0.01
C GLU A 18 10.61 -7.15 -0.78
N THR A 19 10.38 -7.10 -2.08
CA THR A 19 10.90 -6.00 -2.92
C THR A 19 10.33 -4.67 -2.45
N MET A 20 9.03 -4.60 -2.21
CA MET A 20 8.40 -3.39 -1.71
C MET A 20 9.02 -2.92 -0.40
N ASN A 21 9.34 -3.85 0.48
CA ASN A 21 9.82 -3.51 1.81
C ASN A 21 11.32 -3.23 1.88
N LYS A 22 12.11 -3.85 1.01
CA LYS A 22 13.56 -3.89 1.22
C LYS A 22 14.42 -3.43 0.05
N ASP A 23 13.87 -3.29 -1.14
CA ASP A 23 14.69 -2.92 -2.28
C ASP A 23 15.28 -1.52 -2.09
N LYS A 24 16.52 -1.36 -2.47
CA LYS A 24 17.22 -0.09 -2.32
C LYS A 24 16.73 0.96 -3.30
N SER A 25 16.24 0.54 -4.45
CA SER A 25 15.76 1.45 -5.48
C SER A 25 14.33 1.88 -5.16
N LEU A 26 14.14 3.19 -5.03
CA LEU A 26 12.80 3.73 -4.82
C LEU A 26 11.87 3.34 -5.97
N ASN A 27 12.35 3.45 -7.20
CA ASN A 27 11.52 3.13 -8.37
C ASN A 27 11.11 1.66 -8.38
N VAL A 28 12.00 0.77 -7.96
CA VAL A 28 11.69 -0.66 -7.90
C VAL A 28 10.65 -0.93 -6.81
N ARG A 29 10.75 -0.24 -5.68
CA ARG A 29 9.74 -0.37 -4.62
C ARG A 29 8.38 0.10 -5.09
N LEU A 30 8.32 1.22 -5.81
CA LEU A 30 7.06 1.72 -6.36
C LEU A 30 6.48 0.73 -7.37
N ALA A 31 7.32 0.15 -8.21
CA ALA A 31 6.88 -0.85 -9.18
C ALA A 31 6.31 -2.08 -8.49
N ALA A 32 6.92 -2.49 -7.36
CA ALA A 32 6.41 -3.63 -6.59
C ALA A 32 5.01 -3.35 -6.04
N ILE A 33 4.78 -2.13 -5.55
CA ILE A 33 3.45 -1.75 -5.07
C ILE A 33 2.43 -1.82 -6.21
N ASP A 34 2.78 -1.27 -7.38
CA ASP A 34 1.89 -1.31 -8.53
C ASP A 34 1.56 -2.74 -8.95
N ALA A 35 2.56 -3.63 -8.89
CA ALA A 35 2.34 -5.03 -9.23
C ALA A 35 1.43 -5.71 -8.20
N LEU A 36 1.62 -5.40 -6.91
CA LEU A 36 0.80 -5.99 -5.86
C LEU A 36 -0.66 -5.58 -5.96
N VAL A 37 -0.94 -4.38 -6.46
CA VAL A 37 -2.32 -3.91 -6.65
C VAL A 37 -3.10 -4.86 -7.56
N GLN A 38 -2.43 -5.50 -8.52
CA GLN A 38 -3.08 -6.45 -9.41
C GLN A 38 -3.64 -7.66 -8.67
N TYR A 39 -3.13 -7.93 -7.48
CA TYR A 39 -3.57 -9.04 -6.63
C TYR A 39 -4.31 -8.52 -5.40
N GLY A 40 -4.98 -7.38 -5.56
CA GLY A 40 -5.62 -6.69 -4.43
C GLY A 40 -6.75 -7.46 -3.75
N ASN A 41 -7.26 -8.52 -4.39
CA ASN A 41 -8.28 -9.38 -3.77
C ASN A 41 -7.66 -10.43 -2.84
N ASP A 42 -6.35 -10.60 -2.88
CA ASP A 42 -5.64 -11.56 -2.04
C ASP A 42 -5.46 -10.95 -0.64
N GLU A 43 -5.89 -11.69 0.38
CA GLU A 43 -5.81 -11.23 1.77
C GLU A 43 -4.37 -10.94 2.19
N GLU A 44 -3.43 -11.79 1.77
CA GLU A 44 -2.04 -11.60 2.11
C GLU A 44 -1.49 -10.30 1.52
N VAL A 45 -1.87 -10.00 0.28
CA VAL A 45 -1.44 -8.78 -0.39
C VAL A 45 -2.01 -7.55 0.31
N ARG A 46 -3.30 -7.57 0.62
CA ARG A 46 -3.94 -6.45 1.31
C ARG A 46 -3.27 -6.20 2.67
N SER A 47 -3.06 -7.28 3.41
CA SER A 47 -2.41 -7.19 4.71
C SER A 47 -1.00 -6.62 4.60
N ALA A 48 -0.22 -7.09 3.61
CA ALA A 48 1.15 -6.62 3.43
C ALA A 48 1.20 -5.15 3.06
N LEU A 49 0.30 -4.69 2.19
CA LEU A 49 0.25 -3.29 1.80
C LEU A 49 -0.09 -2.39 3.00
N ILE A 50 -1.00 -2.85 3.87
CA ILE A 50 -1.37 -2.09 5.06
C ILE A 50 -0.23 -2.08 6.07
N LYS A 51 0.38 -3.23 6.31
CA LYS A 51 1.43 -3.36 7.32
C LYS A 51 2.70 -2.61 6.97
N THR A 52 2.94 -2.36 5.68
CA THR A 52 4.14 -1.62 5.30
C THR A 52 4.00 -0.11 5.54
N ILE A 53 2.79 0.40 5.73
CA ILE A 53 2.57 1.84 5.91
C ILE A 53 3.48 2.44 6.98
N PRO A 54 3.50 1.91 8.23
CA PRO A 54 4.32 2.53 9.26
C PRO A 54 5.82 2.36 9.06
N ARG A 55 6.23 1.49 8.14
CA ARG A 55 7.65 1.26 7.84
C ARG A 55 8.21 2.24 6.83
N GLN A 56 7.35 2.98 6.15
CA GLN A 56 7.76 3.84 5.04
C GLN A 56 8.03 5.25 5.52
N SER A 57 9.14 5.83 5.07
CA SER A 57 9.45 7.22 5.36
C SER A 57 9.44 8.09 4.11
N SER A 58 9.47 7.49 2.92
CA SER A 58 9.44 8.23 1.67
C SER A 58 8.04 8.79 1.41
N PRO A 59 7.91 10.10 1.23
CA PRO A 59 6.60 10.67 0.88
C PRO A 59 6.02 10.06 -0.40
N LEU A 60 6.86 9.78 -1.38
CA LEU A 60 6.40 9.22 -2.65
C LEU A 60 5.85 7.81 -2.46
N VAL A 61 6.51 6.99 -1.63
CA VAL A 61 6.00 5.65 -1.34
C VAL A 61 4.66 5.73 -0.62
N LEU A 62 4.54 6.65 0.35
CA LEU A 62 3.30 6.81 1.10
C LEU A 62 2.15 7.25 0.22
N VAL A 63 2.40 8.16 -0.71
CA VAL A 63 1.37 8.59 -1.67
C VAL A 63 0.96 7.43 -2.58
N THR A 64 1.93 6.66 -3.04
CA THR A 64 1.66 5.51 -3.90
C THR A 64 0.84 4.46 -3.15
N LEU A 65 1.17 4.21 -1.88
CA LEU A 65 0.39 3.30 -1.04
C LEU A 65 -1.03 3.82 -0.83
N ALA A 66 -1.17 5.13 -0.59
CA ALA A 66 -2.49 5.73 -0.41
C ALA A 66 -3.37 5.47 -1.63
N ASP A 67 -2.84 5.73 -2.82
CA ASP A 67 -3.60 5.51 -4.06
C ASP A 67 -3.90 4.02 -4.27
N ALA A 68 -2.92 3.16 -3.99
CA ALA A 68 -3.08 1.72 -4.15
C ALA A 68 -4.19 1.18 -3.25
N LEU A 69 -4.21 1.61 -1.99
CA LEU A 69 -5.17 1.11 -1.01
C LEU A 69 -6.58 1.62 -1.27
N VAL A 70 -6.71 2.81 -1.83
CA VAL A 70 -8.02 3.28 -2.31
C VAL A 70 -8.47 2.42 -3.50
N GLN A 71 -7.56 2.15 -4.43
CA GLN A 71 -7.89 1.38 -5.62
C GLN A 71 -8.41 -0.01 -5.29
N ILE A 72 -7.80 -0.68 -4.30
CA ILE A 72 -8.26 -2.02 -3.89
C ILE A 72 -9.30 -1.96 -2.78
N GLN A 73 -9.75 -0.77 -2.43
CA GLN A 73 -10.80 -0.53 -1.43
C GLN A 73 -10.47 -1.15 -0.07
N ALA A 74 -9.23 -0.99 0.34
CA ALA A 74 -8.75 -1.51 1.62
C ALA A 74 -9.12 -0.56 2.75
N LYS A 75 -10.37 -0.60 3.17
CA LYS A 75 -10.93 0.30 4.17
C LYS A 75 -10.12 0.32 5.46
N GLU A 76 -9.57 -0.82 5.84
CA GLU A 76 -8.79 -0.98 7.07
C GLU A 76 -7.55 -0.09 7.11
N ALA A 77 -7.05 0.31 5.93
CA ALA A 77 -5.86 1.15 5.85
C ALA A 77 -6.09 2.54 6.46
N ALA A 78 -7.34 2.98 6.57
CA ALA A 78 -7.64 4.29 7.14
C ALA A 78 -7.07 4.41 8.56
N THR A 79 -7.19 3.35 9.36
CA THR A 79 -6.66 3.35 10.73
C THR A 79 -5.15 3.52 10.75
N GLU A 80 -4.45 2.83 9.85
CA GLU A 80 -2.98 2.92 9.81
C GLU A 80 -2.52 4.31 9.38
N PHE A 81 -3.17 4.89 8.39
CA PHE A 81 -2.83 6.25 7.99
C PHE A 81 -3.13 7.27 9.10
N GLN A 82 -4.23 7.07 9.82
CA GLN A 82 -4.57 7.95 10.93
C GLN A 82 -3.53 7.86 12.05
N LYS A 83 -3.11 6.64 12.39
CA LYS A 83 -2.05 6.46 13.40
C LYS A 83 -0.76 7.14 12.98
N MET A 84 -0.41 7.05 11.71
CA MET A 84 0.79 7.71 11.21
C MET A 84 0.68 9.22 11.37
N MET A 85 -0.46 9.80 11.03
CA MET A 85 -0.65 11.24 11.16
C MET A 85 -0.63 11.71 12.60
N ASP A 86 -1.10 10.87 13.51
CA ASP A 86 -1.17 11.22 14.94
C ASP A 86 0.18 11.09 15.64
N ASN A 87 1.01 10.13 15.23
CA ASN A 87 2.17 9.70 16.00
C ASN A 87 3.51 10.01 15.35
N LYS A 88 3.53 10.49 14.12
CA LYS A 88 4.77 10.76 13.40
C LYS A 88 4.75 12.16 12.80
N ASN A 89 5.96 12.70 12.64
CA ASN A 89 6.15 13.91 11.87
C ASN A 89 6.01 13.58 10.40
N VAL A 90 4.80 13.70 9.89
CA VAL A 90 4.52 13.45 8.49
C VAL A 90 4.95 14.68 7.69
N ASP A 91 5.61 14.43 6.55
CA ASP A 91 6.01 15.51 5.65
C ASP A 91 4.78 16.36 5.30
N PRO A 92 4.85 17.69 5.53
CA PRO A 92 3.69 18.53 5.25
C PRO A 92 3.18 18.43 3.82
N SER A 93 4.06 18.09 2.88
CA SER A 93 3.69 18.00 1.47
C SER A 93 2.64 16.93 1.20
N ILE A 94 2.55 15.90 2.06
CA ILE A 94 1.60 14.80 1.85
C ILE A 94 0.48 14.77 2.88
N LYS A 95 0.50 15.66 3.86
CA LYS A 95 -0.53 15.65 4.91
C LYS A 95 -1.93 15.75 4.32
N SER A 96 -2.12 16.69 3.41
CA SER A 96 -3.42 16.87 2.76
C SER A 96 -3.85 15.63 2.00
N LYS A 97 -2.90 14.99 1.31
CA LYS A 97 -3.16 13.76 0.56
C LYS A 97 -3.58 12.63 1.50
N LEU A 98 -2.90 12.48 2.62
CA LEU A 98 -3.24 11.42 3.57
C LEU A 98 -4.60 11.67 4.23
N LYS A 99 -4.91 12.93 4.56
CA LYS A 99 -6.24 13.25 5.08
C LYS A 99 -7.34 12.90 4.10
N SER A 100 -7.14 13.27 2.85
CA SER A 100 -8.11 12.98 1.78
C SER A 100 -8.25 11.46 1.60
N THR A 101 -7.15 10.73 1.65
CA THR A 101 -7.16 9.28 1.53
C THR A 101 -7.95 8.62 2.65
N ILE A 102 -7.71 9.07 3.89
CA ILE A 102 -8.45 8.55 5.05
C ILE A 102 -9.94 8.76 4.86
N GLN A 103 -10.33 9.95 4.43
CA GLN A 103 -11.74 10.26 4.19
C GLN A 103 -12.34 9.36 3.13
N THR A 104 -11.64 9.19 2.01
CA THR A 104 -12.10 8.32 0.92
C THR A 104 -12.26 6.89 1.40
N LEU A 105 -11.29 6.36 2.15
CA LEU A 105 -11.35 5.00 2.65
C LEU A 105 -12.52 4.80 3.60
N LYS A 106 -12.81 5.79 4.43
CA LYS A 106 -13.94 5.69 5.37
C LYS A 106 -15.28 5.69 4.67
N GLU A 107 -15.35 6.26 3.49
CA GLU A 107 -16.60 6.36 2.73
C GLU A 107 -16.82 5.15 1.81
N ILE A 108 -15.88 4.24 1.71
CA ILE A 108 -16.04 3.01 0.92
C ILE A 108 -16.99 2.00 1.65
#